data_f6ec7cd6d03c8c310c4b829129e8a79b
#
_entry.id   f6ec7cd6d03c8c310c4b829129e8a79b
#
_cell.length_a   1.000
_cell.length_b   1.000
_cell.length_c   1.000
_cell.angle_alpha   90.00
_cell.angle_beta   90.00
_cell.angle_gamma   90.00
#
_symmetry.space_group_name_H-M   'P 1'
#
loop_
_entity.id
_entity.type
_entity.pdbx_description
1 polymer ?
#
loop_
_entity_poly.entity_id
_entity_poly.type
_entity_poly.pdbx_seq_one_letter_code
_entity_poly.pdbx_strand_id
1 'polypeptide(L)'
;WIPGDYDTQEYDYTESKLSEIRGLLQGAVSGNASQTVFSPTGVQTSLQMKTAEGLYINLHEAALVDYSCMHLNLDDKNLIFESWLTPDAVGNKAYMQSPCHTPWRTVMVSDDARKILASNLILNLNEPCKYEDTSWIKPVKYIGVWWEMIAGGKPWAYTWDIPSVKLDETDYTGVKPNGVHPANNANVKKYIDFAAEHGFDQVLVEGWN
;
A
#
# COMPACT_ATOMS: atom_id res chain seq x y z
N TRP A 1 5.32 -16.77 15.28
CA TRP A 1 4.55 -17.05 14.06
C TRP A 1 3.51 -15.96 13.85
N ILE A 2 3.51 -15.34 12.69
CA ILE A 2 2.72 -14.14 12.45
C ILE A 2 1.91 -14.34 11.17
N PRO A 3 0.57 -14.47 11.25
CA PRO A 3 -0.29 -14.49 10.07
C PRO A 3 -0.35 -13.12 9.40
N GLY A 4 -0.70 -13.07 8.16
CA GLY A 4 -0.78 -11.85 7.38
C GLY A 4 -2.03 -11.81 6.52
N ASP A 5 -2.22 -10.67 5.91
CA ASP A 5 -3.34 -10.36 5.05
C ASP A 5 -2.84 -9.87 3.68
N TYR A 6 -3.51 -10.26 2.61
CA TYR A 6 -3.16 -9.86 1.25
C TYR A 6 -3.91 -8.64 0.78
N ASP A 7 -5.10 -8.42 1.33
CA ASP A 7 -5.99 -7.41 0.80
C ASP A 7 -6.01 -6.21 1.73
N THR A 8 -5.34 -5.16 1.30
CA THR A 8 -5.25 -3.93 2.06
C THR A 8 -5.99 -2.81 1.34
N GLN A 9 -6.67 -1.99 2.11
CA GLN A 9 -7.37 -0.82 1.58
C GLN A 9 -6.38 0.34 1.44
N GLU A 10 -6.24 0.86 0.24
CA GLU A 10 -5.22 1.85 -0.06
C GLU A 10 -5.59 3.27 0.38
N TYR A 11 -6.85 3.62 0.46
CA TYR A 11 -7.30 5.00 0.66
C TYR A 11 -8.38 5.18 1.72
N ASP A 12 -8.94 4.09 2.21
CA ASP A 12 -9.91 4.15 3.30
C ASP A 12 -9.21 4.13 4.64
N TYR A 13 -9.80 4.79 5.61
CA TYR A 13 -9.36 4.73 6.99
C TYR A 13 -10.57 4.52 7.92
N THR A 14 -10.31 3.93 9.05
CA THR A 14 -11.30 3.70 10.09
C THR A 14 -10.83 4.38 11.37
N GLU A 15 -11.70 5.16 11.98
CA GLU A 15 -11.46 5.80 13.25
C GLU A 15 -12.41 5.22 14.31
N SER A 16 -11.86 4.71 15.39
CA SER A 16 -12.65 4.12 16.48
C SER A 16 -11.88 4.03 17.79
N LYS A 17 -12.59 3.72 18.86
CA LYS A 17 -11.95 3.25 20.08
C LYS A 17 -11.32 1.88 19.87
N LEU A 18 -10.20 1.64 20.54
CA LEU A 18 -9.49 0.36 20.44
C LEU A 18 -10.37 -0.85 20.79
N SER A 19 -11.26 -0.68 21.76
CA SER A 19 -12.23 -1.71 22.18
C SER A 19 -13.32 -2.02 21.14
N GLU A 20 -13.51 -1.16 20.14
CA GLU A 20 -14.58 -1.25 19.15
C GLU A 20 -14.05 -1.61 17.75
N ILE A 21 -12.73 -1.57 17.55
CA ILE A 21 -12.09 -1.65 16.22
C ILE A 21 -12.41 -2.96 15.50
N ARG A 22 -12.50 -4.07 16.21
CA ARG A 22 -12.76 -5.37 15.60
C ARG A 22 -14.13 -5.44 14.90
N GLY A 23 -15.14 -4.88 15.52
CA GLY A 23 -16.47 -4.82 14.92
C GLY A 23 -16.52 -3.94 13.66
N LEU A 24 -15.74 -2.86 13.63
CA LEU A 24 -15.64 -1.96 12.49
C LEU A 24 -14.85 -2.56 11.34
N LEU A 25 -13.77 -3.26 11.62
CA LEU A 25 -12.98 -3.96 10.60
C LEU A 25 -13.83 -4.96 9.82
N GLN A 26 -14.84 -5.54 10.44
CA GLN A 26 -15.77 -6.48 9.78
C GLN A 26 -16.63 -5.88 8.66
N GLY A 27 -16.77 -4.58 8.63
CA GLY A 27 -17.54 -3.89 7.58
C GLY A 27 -16.68 -3.11 6.59
N ALA A 28 -15.40 -2.99 6.86
CA ALA A 28 -14.51 -2.12 6.11
C ALA A 28 -13.91 -2.85 4.90
N VAL A 29 -14.67 -2.99 3.85
CA VAL A 29 -14.22 -3.58 2.58
C VAL A 29 -14.11 -2.49 1.54
N SER A 30 -12.93 -2.29 0.97
CA SER A 30 -12.73 -1.39 -0.16
C SER A 30 -13.40 -1.96 -1.41
N GLY A 31 -14.17 -1.14 -2.11
CA GLY A 31 -14.74 -1.49 -3.41
C GLY A 31 -13.69 -1.67 -4.52
N ASN A 32 -12.44 -1.32 -4.27
CA ASN A 32 -11.33 -1.44 -5.21
C ASN A 32 -10.39 -2.59 -4.88
N ALA A 33 -10.60 -3.30 -3.78
CA ALA A 33 -9.81 -4.47 -3.48
C ALA A 33 -10.03 -5.54 -4.56
N SER A 34 -8.95 -6.03 -5.15
CA SER A 34 -9.01 -7.08 -6.16
C SER A 34 -9.44 -8.43 -5.59
N GLN A 35 -9.18 -8.62 -4.31
CA GLN A 35 -9.64 -9.76 -3.53
C GLN A 35 -10.16 -9.25 -2.19
N THR A 36 -11.41 -9.51 -1.93
CA THR A 36 -12.02 -9.16 -0.67
C THR A 36 -11.68 -10.22 0.37
N VAL A 37 -10.44 -10.29 0.78
CA VAL A 37 -10.06 -11.07 1.95
C VAL A 37 -10.13 -10.16 3.16
N PHE A 38 -11.16 -10.37 3.90
CA PHE A 38 -11.39 -9.63 5.10
C PHE A 38 -10.42 -10.10 6.20
N SER A 39 -9.58 -9.20 6.73
CA SER A 39 -8.80 -9.49 7.93
C SER A 39 -9.56 -9.10 9.18
N PRO A 40 -10.19 -10.05 9.88
CA PRO A 40 -10.94 -9.74 11.10
C PRO A 40 -10.02 -9.38 12.27
N THR A 41 -8.71 -9.46 12.09
CA THR A 41 -7.75 -9.47 13.19
C THR A 41 -6.71 -8.39 13.14
N GLY A 42 -6.53 -7.73 11.98
CA GLY A 42 -5.41 -6.83 11.76
C GLY A 42 -5.78 -5.38 11.48
N VAL A 43 -4.87 -4.50 11.83
CA VAL A 43 -4.82 -3.12 11.35
C VAL A 43 -3.48 -2.90 10.66
N GLN A 44 -3.48 -2.03 9.66
CA GLN A 44 -2.26 -1.68 8.93
C GLN A 44 -1.37 -0.73 9.75
N THR A 45 -0.10 -0.76 9.46
CA THR A 45 0.80 0.36 9.72
C THR A 45 0.75 1.35 8.52
N SER A 46 0.84 2.63 8.70
CA SER A 46 1.16 3.35 9.94
C SER A 46 -0.09 3.52 10.81
N LEU A 47 -0.08 2.95 12.01
CA LEU A 47 -1.20 3.11 12.94
C LEU A 47 -1.03 4.39 13.75
N GLN A 48 -2.07 5.23 13.74
CA GLN A 48 -2.14 6.45 14.55
C GLN A 48 -3.12 6.24 15.71
N MET A 49 -2.71 6.62 16.89
CA MET A 49 -3.55 6.52 18.09
C MET A 49 -3.48 7.80 18.91
N LYS A 50 -4.52 8.03 19.71
CA LYS A 50 -4.55 9.07 20.74
C LYS A 50 -5.02 8.48 22.04
N THR A 51 -4.28 8.72 23.13
CA THR A 51 -4.68 8.29 24.48
C THR A 51 -5.67 9.26 25.11
N ALA A 52 -6.32 8.84 26.18
CA ALA A 52 -7.23 9.69 26.95
C ALA A 52 -6.50 10.89 27.57
N GLU A 53 -5.22 10.73 27.90
CA GLU A 53 -4.35 11.76 28.47
C GLU A 53 -3.87 12.77 27.40
N GLY A 54 -4.21 12.55 26.14
CA GLY A 54 -3.88 13.46 25.04
C GLY A 54 -2.55 13.18 24.35
N LEU A 55 -1.91 12.05 24.62
CA LEU A 55 -0.71 11.63 23.88
C LEU A 55 -1.10 11.04 22.53
N TYR A 56 -0.35 11.38 21.52
CA TYR A 56 -0.41 10.80 20.18
C TYR A 56 0.67 9.74 20.04
N ILE A 57 0.31 8.60 19.45
CA ILE A 57 1.21 7.47 19.27
C ILE A 57 1.14 7.05 17.81
N ASN A 58 2.31 6.81 17.21
CA ASN A 58 2.42 6.21 15.88
C ASN A 58 3.20 4.91 15.98
N LEU A 59 2.65 3.85 15.40
CA LEU A 59 3.33 2.57 15.21
C LEU A 59 3.61 2.37 13.73
N HIS A 60 4.89 2.17 13.38
CA HIS A 60 5.31 2.01 12.00
C HIS A 60 6.58 1.15 11.88
N GLU A 61 7.09 1.07 10.66
CA GLU A 61 8.32 0.37 10.31
C GLU A 61 9.29 1.33 9.62
N ALA A 62 10.58 1.00 9.70
CA ALA A 62 11.61 1.65 8.89
C ALA A 62 12.60 0.61 8.35
N ALA A 63 13.33 0.95 7.31
CA ALA A 63 14.24 0.05 6.60
C ALA A 63 13.57 -1.27 6.18
N LEU A 64 12.36 -1.16 5.63
CA LEU A 64 11.64 -2.29 5.06
C LEU A 64 12.25 -2.62 3.69
N VAL A 65 13.31 -3.41 3.71
CA VAL A 65 14.07 -3.81 2.52
C VAL A 65 14.11 -5.33 2.46
N ASP A 66 13.62 -5.89 1.37
CA ASP A 66 13.61 -7.32 1.11
C ASP A 66 13.00 -8.15 2.26
N TYR A 67 11.90 -7.65 2.79
CA TYR A 67 11.20 -8.23 3.94
C TYR A 67 9.70 -7.94 3.88
N SER A 68 8.88 -8.80 4.46
CA SER A 68 7.42 -8.60 4.53
C SER A 68 7.03 -7.40 5.39
N CYS A 69 6.06 -6.62 4.93
CA CYS A 69 5.50 -5.53 5.71
C CYS A 69 4.75 -6.05 6.94
N MET A 70 4.72 -5.23 7.98
CA MET A 70 4.05 -5.53 9.24
C MET A 70 2.60 -5.09 9.22
N HIS A 71 1.73 -5.98 9.67
CA HIS A 71 0.41 -5.64 10.19
C HIS A 71 0.41 -5.80 11.70
N LEU A 72 -0.62 -5.26 12.34
CA LEU A 72 -0.82 -5.37 13.77
C LEU A 72 -2.11 -6.13 14.04
N ASN A 73 -2.01 -7.28 14.70
CA ASN A 73 -3.18 -7.98 15.23
C ASN A 73 -3.53 -7.42 16.60
N LEU A 74 -4.81 -7.19 16.84
CA LEU A 74 -5.29 -6.78 18.16
C LEU A 74 -5.83 -7.99 18.93
N ASP A 75 -5.21 -8.29 20.06
CA ASP A 75 -5.88 -9.02 21.14
C ASP A 75 -6.87 -8.04 21.83
N ASP A 76 -8.11 -8.08 21.39
CA ASP A 76 -9.15 -7.16 21.85
C ASP A 76 -9.58 -7.39 23.31
N LYS A 77 -9.29 -8.56 23.87
CA LYS A 77 -9.55 -8.86 25.28
C LYS A 77 -8.54 -8.18 26.21
N ASN A 78 -7.28 -8.20 25.83
CA ASN A 78 -6.19 -7.63 26.63
C ASN A 78 -5.73 -6.27 26.11
N LEU A 79 -6.24 -5.81 24.95
CA LEU A 79 -5.86 -4.59 24.26
C LEU A 79 -4.36 -4.54 23.94
N ILE A 80 -3.85 -5.65 23.45
CA ILE A 80 -2.44 -5.81 23.08
C ILE A 80 -2.34 -5.93 21.57
N PHE A 81 -1.44 -5.15 20.96
CA PHE A 81 -1.06 -5.33 19.56
C PHE A 81 0.08 -6.34 19.42
N GLU A 82 -0.12 -7.28 18.52
CA GLU A 82 0.87 -8.26 18.10
C GLU A 82 1.33 -7.95 16.68
N SER A 83 2.62 -8.02 16.42
CA SER A 83 3.17 -7.83 15.08
C SER A 83 2.89 -9.05 14.20
N TRP A 84 2.26 -8.81 13.05
CA TRP A 84 2.01 -9.81 12.02
C TRP A 84 2.70 -9.42 10.72
N LEU A 85 3.15 -10.38 9.94
CA LEU A 85 3.80 -10.16 8.66
C LEU A 85 2.89 -10.59 7.51
N THR A 86 2.84 -9.78 6.46
CA THR A 86 2.13 -10.13 5.23
C THR A 86 2.82 -11.31 4.56
N PRO A 87 2.12 -12.41 4.26
CA PRO A 87 2.70 -13.52 3.54
C PRO A 87 2.85 -13.21 2.04
N ASP A 88 3.74 -13.95 1.38
CA ASP A 88 3.77 -14.02 -0.08
C ASP A 88 2.66 -14.96 -0.62
N ALA A 89 2.62 -15.15 -1.94
CA ALA A 89 1.63 -15.98 -2.61
C ALA A 89 1.60 -17.45 -2.15
N VAL A 90 2.72 -17.97 -1.65
CA VAL A 90 2.83 -19.36 -1.15
C VAL A 90 2.78 -19.45 0.38
N GLY A 91 2.56 -18.33 1.06
CA GLY A 91 2.39 -18.26 2.51
C GLY A 91 3.65 -17.99 3.32
N ASN A 92 4.81 -17.79 2.68
CA ASN A 92 6.03 -17.41 3.38
C ASN A 92 6.01 -15.94 3.78
N LYS A 93 6.63 -15.61 4.92
CA LYS A 93 6.65 -14.25 5.48
C LYS A 93 7.93 -13.49 5.16
N ALA A 94 9.04 -14.21 5.03
CA ALA A 94 10.33 -13.65 4.67
C ALA A 94 11.27 -14.74 4.19
N TYR A 95 12.19 -14.34 3.32
CA TYR A 95 13.32 -15.15 2.89
C TYR A 95 14.57 -14.47 3.42
N MET A 96 15.28 -15.12 4.32
CA MET A 96 16.44 -14.53 4.96
C MET A 96 17.70 -15.35 4.70
N GLN A 97 18.76 -14.68 4.28
CA GLN A 97 20.09 -15.25 4.17
C GLN A 97 21.00 -14.58 5.18
N SER A 98 21.61 -15.35 6.05
CA SER A 98 22.54 -14.82 7.06
C SER A 98 23.87 -14.39 6.43
N PRO A 99 24.44 -13.24 6.84
CA PRO A 99 23.89 -12.28 7.80
C PRO A 99 22.75 -11.42 7.19
N CYS A 100 21.74 -11.09 7.98
CA CYS A 100 20.62 -10.26 7.56
C CYS A 100 20.14 -9.35 8.69
N HIS A 101 19.38 -8.33 8.32
CA HIS A 101 18.71 -7.42 9.23
C HIS A 101 17.20 -7.47 9.00
N THR A 102 16.43 -7.39 10.07
CA THR A 102 14.99 -7.18 9.98
C THR A 102 14.68 -5.67 9.95
N PRO A 103 13.53 -5.27 9.43
CA PRO A 103 13.07 -3.88 9.56
C PRO A 103 13.02 -3.42 11.02
N TRP A 104 13.19 -2.14 11.21
CA TRP A 104 12.93 -1.49 12.51
C TRP A 104 11.43 -1.44 12.78
N ARG A 105 11.05 -1.67 14.04
CA ARG A 105 9.71 -1.40 14.52
C ARG A 105 9.75 -0.13 15.34
N THR A 106 8.99 0.88 14.94
CA THR A 106 9.06 2.21 15.51
C THR A 106 7.80 2.54 16.29
N VAL A 107 8.02 3.18 17.44
CA VAL A 107 6.95 3.74 18.27
C VAL A 107 7.30 5.21 18.52
N MET A 108 6.52 6.10 17.95
CA MET A 108 6.64 7.54 18.21
C MET A 108 5.55 7.98 19.16
N VAL A 109 5.92 8.73 20.20
CA VAL A 109 4.98 9.27 21.19
C VAL A 109 5.19 10.76 21.32
N SER A 110 4.11 11.53 21.28
CA SER A 110 4.16 12.99 21.42
C SER A 110 2.88 13.55 22.04
N ASP A 111 3.01 14.68 22.68
CA ASP A 111 1.89 15.53 23.11
C ASP A 111 1.27 16.37 21.98
N ASP A 112 1.89 16.33 20.79
CA ASP A 112 1.45 17.08 19.61
C ASP A 112 1.59 16.20 18.35
N ALA A 113 0.47 15.94 17.66
CA ALA A 113 0.43 15.13 16.43
C ALA A 113 1.35 15.70 15.33
N ARG A 114 1.53 17.01 15.27
CA ARG A 114 2.40 17.68 14.29
C ARG A 114 3.87 17.28 14.46
N LYS A 115 4.29 16.98 15.68
CA LYS A 115 5.67 16.50 15.97
C LYS A 115 5.90 15.10 15.43
N ILE A 116 4.86 14.25 15.42
CA ILE A 116 4.94 12.93 14.78
C ILE A 116 5.10 13.09 13.28
N LEU A 117 4.28 13.92 12.64
CA LEU A 117 4.35 14.20 11.21
C LEU A 117 5.71 14.80 10.79
N ALA A 118 6.26 15.68 11.61
CA ALA A 118 7.55 16.33 11.36
C ALA A 118 8.77 15.48 11.77
N SER A 119 8.56 14.28 12.31
CA SER A 119 9.64 13.43 12.79
C SER A 119 10.46 12.84 11.63
N ASN A 120 11.77 12.92 11.74
CA ASN A 120 12.71 12.28 10.83
C ASN A 120 13.11 10.85 11.28
N LEU A 121 12.45 10.29 12.29
CA LEU A 121 12.83 8.99 12.85
C LEU A 121 12.88 7.90 11.76
N ILE A 122 11.84 7.80 10.96
CA ILE A 122 11.77 6.79 9.89
C ILE A 122 12.89 6.99 8.87
N LEU A 123 13.15 8.24 8.47
CA LEU A 123 14.23 8.55 7.53
C LEU A 123 15.61 8.21 8.10
N ASN A 124 15.84 8.52 9.37
CA ASN A 124 17.11 8.29 10.04
C ASN A 124 17.44 6.81 10.30
N LEU A 125 16.43 5.95 10.28
CA LEU A 125 16.58 4.50 10.44
C LEU A 125 16.75 3.77 9.11
N ASN A 126 16.66 4.46 7.97
CA ASN A 126 16.97 3.91 6.66
C ASN A 126 18.44 4.16 6.31
N GLU A 127 18.96 3.35 5.38
CA GLU A 127 20.28 3.59 4.82
C GLU A 127 20.35 4.95 4.12
N PRO A 128 21.49 5.61 4.15
CA PRO A 128 21.67 6.86 3.42
C PRO A 128 21.40 6.71 1.93
N CYS A 129 20.98 7.81 1.30
CA CYS A 129 20.82 7.83 -0.15
C CYS A 129 22.10 7.40 -0.85
N LYS A 130 22.00 6.48 -1.80
CA LYS A 130 23.13 5.96 -2.58
C LYS A 130 23.50 6.84 -3.78
N TYR A 131 22.63 7.79 -4.13
CA TYR A 131 22.90 8.71 -5.24
C TYR A 131 23.63 9.96 -4.74
N GLU A 132 24.74 10.29 -5.38
CA GLU A 132 25.52 11.50 -5.07
C GLU A 132 24.78 12.77 -5.51
N ASP A 133 24.07 12.69 -6.63
CA ASP A 133 23.25 13.79 -7.16
C ASP A 133 21.77 13.40 -7.17
N THR A 134 20.97 14.17 -6.45
CA THR A 134 19.50 14.03 -6.39
C THR A 134 18.76 15.22 -6.98
N SER A 135 19.46 16.11 -7.69
CA SER A 135 18.90 17.35 -8.27
C SER A 135 17.82 17.11 -9.33
N TRP A 136 17.78 15.89 -9.90
CA TRP A 136 16.75 15.45 -10.83
C TRP A 136 15.40 15.14 -10.16
N ILE A 137 15.38 14.92 -8.84
CA ILE A 137 14.14 14.71 -8.08
C ILE A 137 13.47 16.06 -7.86
N LYS A 138 12.36 16.29 -8.53
CA LYS A 138 11.61 17.54 -8.44
C LYS A 138 10.12 17.26 -8.28
N PRO A 139 9.36 18.08 -7.54
CA PRO A 139 7.92 18.08 -7.62
C PRO A 139 7.47 18.35 -9.06
N VAL A 140 6.55 17.52 -9.55
CA VAL A 140 6.06 17.63 -10.93
C VAL A 140 4.53 17.59 -10.95
N LYS A 141 3.96 18.17 -12.02
CA LYS A 141 2.56 17.97 -12.37
C LYS A 141 2.47 16.83 -13.37
N TYR A 142 1.68 15.84 -13.09
CA TYR A 142 1.45 14.75 -14.03
C TYR A 142 -0.02 14.47 -14.27
N ILE A 143 -0.32 13.79 -15.38
CA ILE A 143 -1.64 13.26 -15.69
C ILE A 143 -1.53 11.74 -15.79
N GLY A 144 -2.50 11.01 -15.23
CA GLY A 144 -2.49 9.56 -15.18
C GLY A 144 -3.59 8.93 -16.04
N VAL A 145 -3.23 7.94 -16.83
CA VAL A 145 -4.18 7.18 -17.67
C VAL A 145 -5.16 6.37 -16.81
N TRP A 146 -4.72 5.97 -15.62
CA TRP A 146 -5.53 5.18 -14.69
C TRP A 146 -6.84 5.88 -14.27
N TRP A 147 -6.88 7.22 -14.34
CA TRP A 147 -8.11 8.00 -14.12
C TRP A 147 -9.30 7.56 -14.99
N GLU A 148 -9.08 6.98 -16.15
CA GLU A 148 -10.18 6.48 -17.00
C GLU A 148 -10.97 5.35 -16.33
N MET A 149 -10.35 4.58 -15.46
CA MET A 149 -11.05 3.59 -14.66
C MET A 149 -11.99 4.25 -13.64
N ILE A 150 -11.52 5.30 -12.99
CA ILE A 150 -12.27 5.99 -11.95
C ILE A 150 -13.37 6.87 -12.54
N ALA A 151 -13.04 7.70 -13.53
CA ALA A 151 -13.92 8.74 -14.05
C ALA A 151 -14.71 8.33 -15.30
N GLY A 152 -14.16 7.43 -16.11
CA GLY A 152 -14.71 7.09 -17.42
C GLY A 152 -15.33 5.71 -17.52
N GLY A 153 -15.30 4.91 -16.47
CA GLY A 153 -15.84 3.55 -16.48
C GLY A 153 -15.12 2.60 -17.42
N LYS A 154 -13.87 2.87 -17.76
CA LYS A 154 -13.04 1.96 -18.54
C LYS A 154 -12.55 0.83 -17.64
N PRO A 155 -12.71 -0.43 -18.02
CA PRO A 155 -12.15 -1.54 -17.25
C PRO A 155 -10.63 -1.53 -17.32
N TRP A 156 -9.98 -1.85 -16.21
CA TRP A 156 -8.52 -1.95 -16.15
C TRP A 156 -8.02 -3.36 -16.48
N ALA A 157 -8.91 -4.34 -16.59
CA ALA A 157 -8.56 -5.69 -16.98
C ALA A 157 -8.00 -5.73 -18.42
N TYR A 158 -6.86 -6.37 -18.59
CA TYR A 158 -6.24 -6.58 -19.90
C TYR A 158 -7.03 -7.58 -20.74
N THR A 159 -7.62 -8.58 -20.10
CA THR A 159 -8.35 -9.68 -20.74
C THR A 159 -9.62 -10.02 -19.97
N TRP A 160 -10.58 -10.63 -20.66
CA TRP A 160 -11.76 -11.25 -20.04
C TRP A 160 -11.57 -12.76 -19.83
N ASP A 161 -10.48 -13.33 -20.36
CA ASP A 161 -10.24 -14.78 -20.30
C ASP A 161 -9.81 -15.21 -18.89
N ILE A 162 -9.24 -14.29 -18.12
CA ILE A 162 -8.78 -14.52 -16.74
C ILE A 162 -9.50 -13.56 -15.81
N PRO A 163 -10.45 -14.03 -14.98
CA PRO A 163 -11.24 -13.16 -14.10
C PRO A 163 -10.42 -12.62 -12.90
N SER A 164 -9.39 -13.34 -12.49
CA SER A 164 -8.47 -12.90 -11.42
C SER A 164 -7.10 -13.55 -11.62
N VAL A 165 -6.05 -12.80 -11.28
CA VAL A 165 -4.67 -13.31 -11.32
C VAL A 165 -4.38 -14.00 -10.00
N LYS A 166 -3.90 -15.24 -10.08
CA LYS A 166 -3.27 -15.94 -8.96
C LYS A 166 -1.83 -16.22 -9.32
N LEU A 167 -0.93 -15.72 -8.52
CA LEU A 167 0.49 -15.97 -8.71
C LEU A 167 0.76 -17.48 -8.74
N ASP A 168 1.64 -17.90 -9.64
CA ASP A 168 2.04 -19.30 -9.87
C ASP A 168 0.93 -20.27 -10.32
N GLU A 169 -0.34 -19.85 -10.34
CA GLU A 169 -1.45 -20.66 -10.80
C GLU A 169 -2.04 -20.19 -12.13
N THR A 170 -1.76 -18.95 -12.55
CA THR A 170 -2.38 -18.37 -13.74
C THR A 170 -1.57 -18.71 -14.99
N ASP A 171 -2.18 -19.42 -15.91
CA ASP A 171 -1.63 -19.67 -17.24
C ASP A 171 -1.94 -18.51 -18.18
N TYR A 172 -0.92 -17.78 -18.58
CA TYR A 172 -1.02 -16.67 -19.52
C TYR A 172 -0.91 -17.10 -20.99
N THR A 173 -0.71 -18.39 -21.25
CA THR A 173 -0.56 -18.93 -22.62
C THR A 173 -1.86 -18.74 -23.40
N GLY A 174 -1.79 -18.02 -24.51
CA GLY A 174 -2.95 -17.79 -25.37
C GLY A 174 -3.95 -16.75 -24.90
N VAL A 175 -3.69 -16.06 -23.81
CA VAL A 175 -4.52 -14.95 -23.32
C VAL A 175 -4.57 -13.83 -24.36
N LYS A 176 -5.77 -13.34 -24.67
CA LYS A 176 -6.00 -12.27 -25.65
C LYS A 176 -6.40 -10.98 -24.95
N PRO A 177 -5.89 -9.82 -25.45
CA PRO A 177 -6.35 -8.53 -24.95
C PRO A 177 -7.83 -8.33 -25.27
N ASN A 178 -8.57 -7.74 -24.33
CA ASN A 178 -9.98 -7.41 -24.52
C ASN A 178 -10.19 -6.19 -25.44
N GLY A 179 -9.14 -5.46 -25.80
CA GLY A 179 -9.17 -4.30 -26.68
C GLY A 179 -9.73 -3.01 -26.07
N VAL A 180 -10.14 -3.05 -24.82
CA VAL A 180 -10.73 -1.86 -24.14
C VAL A 180 -9.88 -1.32 -23.00
N HIS A 181 -8.79 -1.98 -22.67
CA HIS A 181 -7.85 -1.51 -21.64
C HIS A 181 -7.30 -0.12 -22.02
N PRO A 182 -7.41 0.89 -21.13
CA PRO A 182 -7.04 2.27 -21.48
C PRO A 182 -5.53 2.49 -21.64
N ALA A 183 -4.68 1.65 -21.06
CA ALA A 183 -3.23 1.75 -21.23
C ALA A 183 -2.76 1.11 -22.56
N ASN A 184 -3.24 1.64 -23.67
CA ASN A 184 -2.81 1.26 -25.01
C ASN A 184 -2.12 2.43 -25.73
N ASN A 185 -1.31 2.13 -26.74
CA ASN A 185 -0.49 3.13 -27.43
C ASN A 185 -1.29 4.31 -27.97
N ALA A 186 -2.47 4.07 -28.56
CA ALA A 186 -3.28 5.12 -29.14
C ALA A 186 -3.83 6.08 -28.07
N ASN A 187 -4.22 5.54 -26.93
CA ASN A 187 -4.75 6.34 -25.83
C ASN A 187 -3.64 7.06 -25.06
N VAL A 188 -2.56 6.37 -24.75
CA VAL A 188 -1.39 6.98 -24.05
C VAL A 188 -0.83 8.15 -24.84
N LYS A 189 -0.77 8.07 -26.17
CA LYS A 189 -0.35 9.21 -27.02
C LYS A 189 -1.23 10.44 -26.84
N LYS A 190 -2.55 10.28 -26.70
CA LYS A 190 -3.47 11.41 -26.42
C LYS A 190 -3.16 12.08 -25.09
N TYR A 191 -2.81 11.27 -24.06
CA TYR A 191 -2.40 11.82 -22.77
C TYR A 191 -1.08 12.57 -22.85
N ILE A 192 -0.12 12.08 -23.67
CA ILE A 192 1.15 12.75 -23.89
C ILE A 192 0.93 14.09 -24.62
N ASP A 193 0.10 14.09 -25.66
CA ASP A 193 -0.22 15.31 -26.42
C ASP A 193 -0.94 16.32 -25.51
N PHE A 194 -1.91 15.88 -24.74
CA PHE A 194 -2.60 16.72 -23.75
C PHE A 194 -1.64 17.27 -22.69
N ALA A 195 -0.78 16.44 -22.15
CA ALA A 195 0.22 16.87 -21.17
C ALA A 195 1.13 17.97 -21.74
N ALA A 196 1.62 17.78 -22.96
CA ALA A 196 2.46 18.75 -23.64
C ALA A 196 1.73 20.08 -23.90
N GLU A 197 0.48 20.02 -24.35
CA GLU A 197 -0.34 21.21 -24.65
C GLU A 197 -0.68 22.01 -23.40
N HIS A 198 -0.90 21.33 -22.27
CA HIS A 198 -1.40 21.95 -21.03
C HIS A 198 -0.32 22.14 -19.95
N GLY A 199 0.96 21.94 -20.28
CA GLY A 199 2.08 22.19 -19.37
C GLY A 199 2.17 21.22 -18.18
N PHE A 200 1.83 19.97 -18.40
CA PHE A 200 2.16 18.89 -17.47
C PHE A 200 3.58 18.39 -17.76
N ASP A 201 4.30 18.06 -16.70
CA ASP A 201 5.69 17.62 -16.81
C ASP A 201 5.79 16.14 -17.21
N GLN A 202 4.80 15.33 -16.83
CA GLN A 202 4.85 13.87 -16.99
C GLN A 202 3.48 13.27 -17.28
N VAL A 203 3.51 12.07 -17.86
CA VAL A 203 2.36 11.17 -17.99
C VAL A 203 2.65 9.89 -17.22
N LEU A 204 1.76 9.53 -16.30
CA LEU A 204 1.84 8.27 -15.58
C LEU A 204 0.98 7.21 -16.28
N VAL A 205 1.59 6.10 -16.64
CA VAL A 205 0.92 4.91 -17.14
C VAL A 205 1.21 3.78 -16.16
N GLU A 206 0.23 3.41 -15.40
CA GLU A 206 0.37 2.42 -14.33
C GLU A 206 -0.68 1.30 -14.45
N GLY A 207 -0.60 0.29 -13.57
CA GLY A 207 -1.59 -0.77 -13.51
C GLY A 207 -1.48 -1.77 -14.66
N TRP A 208 -0.29 -2.18 -14.99
CA TRP A 208 -0.02 -3.26 -15.92
C TRP A 208 -0.27 -4.61 -15.22
N ASN A 209 -1.51 -5.05 -15.21
CA ASN A 209 -1.91 -6.34 -14.65
C ASN A 209 -2.20 -7.34 -15.78
#